data_b04042728e62c94bc7cb5b0149822ac8
#
_entry.id   b04042728e62c94bc7cb5b0149822ac8
#
_cell.length_a   1.000
_cell.length_b   1.000
_cell.length_c   1.000
_cell.angle_alpha   90.00
_cell.angle_beta   90.00
_cell.angle_gamma   90.00
#
_symmetry.space_group_name_H-M   'P 1'
#
loop_
_entity.id
_entity.type
_entity.pdbx_description
1 polymer ?
#
loop_
_entity_poly.entity_id
_entity_poly.type
_entity_poly.pdbx_seq_one_letter_code
_entity_poly.pdbx_strand_id
1 'polypeptide(L)'
;MQYVVYYRPHPKAHTVPSSIDFSSSQRQAHRQFETVAMGRVIRNQRKGRGSIFTAHTRLNKAPAQFRTLDFAERHGYTRGVVKEIIHDAGRGAPLAKVQFRHPYKFKMVTETFIANEGMYTGQFIYAGKNAALTIGNILPLASLPEGTVISNVEEKSGDRGALGRTSGNYVTVIGHNPEDGKTRIKLPSGAKKVVKNTARGMVGIVAGGGRTDKPLLKASRAKHKFAVKRNSWPKTRGVAMNPVDHPHGGGNHQHIGKASTISRYATQGQKAGLIAARRTGLLRGTQKIKD
;
A
#
# COMPACT_ATOMS: atom_id res chain seq x y z
N MET A 1 -25.61 -51.26 -5.52
CA MET A 1 -25.45 -50.16 -6.49
C MET A 1 -23.97 -50.05 -6.82
N GLN A 2 -23.58 -50.51 -7.99
CA GLN A 2 -22.20 -50.53 -8.47
C GLN A 2 -21.89 -49.20 -9.12
N TYR A 3 -20.85 -48.52 -8.67
CA TYR A 3 -20.30 -47.33 -9.33
C TYR A 3 -19.37 -47.74 -10.45
N VAL A 4 -19.74 -47.41 -11.68
CA VAL A 4 -18.93 -47.58 -12.89
C VAL A 4 -17.97 -46.38 -13.00
N VAL A 5 -16.67 -46.60 -12.88
CA VAL A 5 -15.63 -45.61 -13.09
C VAL A 5 -15.27 -45.59 -14.58
N TYR A 6 -15.60 -44.49 -15.27
CA TYR A 6 -15.17 -44.26 -16.65
C TYR A 6 -13.69 -43.80 -16.68
N TYR A 7 -12.83 -44.67 -17.20
CA TYR A 7 -11.45 -44.35 -17.55
C TYR A 7 -11.44 -43.59 -18.89
N ARG A 8 -10.94 -42.33 -18.88
CA ARG A 8 -10.62 -41.61 -20.12
C ARG A 8 -9.22 -42.00 -20.57
N PRO A 9 -8.99 -42.42 -21.82
CA PRO A 9 -7.63 -42.66 -22.31
C PRO A 9 -6.89 -41.33 -22.57
N HIS A 10 -5.63 -41.29 -22.17
CA HIS A 10 -4.70 -40.21 -22.48
C HIS A 10 -4.46 -40.11 -23.98
N PRO A 11 -4.36 -38.89 -24.55
CA PRO A 11 -3.95 -38.73 -25.94
C PRO A 11 -2.47 -39.12 -26.10
N LYS A 12 -2.20 -39.86 -27.17
CA LYS A 12 -0.88 -40.36 -27.56
C LYS A 12 0.10 -39.20 -27.72
N ALA A 13 1.28 -39.37 -27.13
CA ALA A 13 2.42 -38.51 -27.34
C ALA A 13 2.78 -38.41 -28.82
N HIS A 14 2.70 -37.22 -29.37
CA HIS A 14 3.29 -36.92 -30.67
C HIS A 14 4.81 -36.87 -30.52
N THR A 15 5.47 -37.79 -31.16
CA THR A 15 6.92 -37.83 -31.35
C THR A 15 7.34 -36.57 -32.10
N VAL A 16 8.12 -35.75 -31.42
CA VAL A 16 8.80 -34.59 -32.01
C VAL A 16 9.95 -35.12 -32.86
N PRO A 17 10.12 -34.76 -34.13
CA PRO A 17 11.26 -35.14 -34.92
C PRO A 17 12.52 -34.49 -34.35
N SER A 18 13.52 -35.30 -33.98
CA SER A 18 14.86 -34.91 -33.66
C SER A 18 15.57 -34.42 -34.92
N SER A 19 16.21 -33.27 -34.84
CA SER A 19 17.06 -32.61 -35.81
C SER A 19 16.40 -31.47 -36.63
N ILE A 20 16.33 -30.30 -36.01
CA ILE A 20 16.41 -29.04 -36.74
C ILE A 20 17.84 -28.53 -36.55
N ASP A 21 18.66 -28.70 -37.59
CA ASP A 21 19.99 -28.10 -37.67
C ASP A 21 19.84 -26.57 -37.79
N PHE A 22 19.98 -25.86 -36.67
CA PHE A 22 20.13 -24.42 -36.65
C PHE A 22 21.48 -24.05 -37.32
N SER A 23 21.40 -23.39 -38.47
CA SER A 23 22.58 -22.93 -39.21
C SER A 23 23.49 -22.08 -38.28
N SER A 24 24.79 -22.20 -38.50
CA SER A 24 25.80 -21.49 -37.71
C SER A 24 25.63 -19.96 -37.66
N SER A 25 24.96 -19.39 -38.66
CA SER A 25 24.63 -17.95 -38.75
C SER A 25 23.61 -17.49 -37.68
N GLN A 26 22.65 -18.36 -37.32
CA GLN A 26 21.68 -18.01 -36.26
C GLN A 26 22.29 -18.12 -34.85
N ARG A 27 23.30 -18.95 -34.65
CA ARG A 27 24.04 -19.01 -33.37
C ARG A 27 24.93 -17.80 -33.13
N GLN A 28 25.41 -17.14 -34.22
CA GLN A 28 26.17 -15.89 -34.11
C GLN A 28 25.28 -14.69 -33.81
N ALA A 29 24.06 -14.64 -34.37
CA ALA A 29 23.10 -13.56 -34.08
C ALA A 29 22.63 -13.56 -32.59
N HIS A 30 22.51 -14.73 -31.96
CA HIS A 30 22.16 -14.80 -30.54
C HIS A 30 23.29 -14.41 -29.57
N ARG A 31 24.57 -14.45 -30.02
CA ARG A 31 25.71 -14.03 -29.21
C ARG A 31 25.94 -12.51 -29.19
N GLN A 32 25.32 -11.75 -30.08
CA GLN A 32 25.53 -10.29 -30.17
C GLN A 32 24.67 -9.47 -29.18
N PHE A 33 23.79 -10.10 -28.37
CA PHE A 33 22.97 -9.42 -27.38
C PHE A 33 23.36 -9.68 -25.92
N GLU A 34 24.47 -10.36 -25.67
CA GLU A 34 25.09 -10.25 -24.36
C GLU A 34 25.83 -8.93 -24.25
N THR A 35 25.08 -7.85 -24.13
CA THR A 35 25.62 -6.60 -23.57
C THR A 35 26.04 -6.93 -22.14
N VAL A 36 27.32 -7.20 -21.97
CA VAL A 36 27.95 -7.29 -20.66
C VAL A 36 27.51 -6.06 -19.87
N ALA A 37 26.69 -6.27 -18.88
CA ALA A 37 26.25 -5.20 -17.98
C ALA A 37 27.49 -4.70 -17.24
N MET A 38 28.16 -3.66 -17.78
CA MET A 38 29.42 -3.12 -17.26
C MET A 38 29.27 -2.41 -15.92
N GLY A 39 28.12 -2.50 -15.26
CA GLY A 39 27.80 -1.84 -14.00
C GLY A 39 27.38 -2.81 -12.90
N ARG A 40 27.58 -2.38 -11.66
CA ARG A 40 27.06 -3.08 -10.49
C ARG A 40 25.55 -2.94 -10.38
N VAL A 41 24.90 -3.86 -9.66
CA VAL A 41 23.49 -3.79 -9.35
C VAL A 41 23.21 -2.56 -8.48
N ILE A 42 22.43 -1.62 -8.98
CA ILE A 42 22.10 -0.41 -8.24
C ILE A 42 21.16 -0.70 -7.07
N ARG A 43 21.08 0.20 -6.10
CA ARG A 43 20.29 0.05 -4.90
C ARG A 43 18.80 -0.23 -5.16
N ASN A 44 18.22 0.36 -6.20
CA ASN A 44 16.82 0.12 -6.56
C ASN A 44 16.55 -1.33 -6.97
N GLN A 45 17.45 -1.95 -7.72
CA GLN A 45 17.37 -3.37 -8.08
C GLN A 45 17.51 -4.28 -6.85
N ARG A 46 18.41 -3.96 -5.93
CA ARG A 46 18.59 -4.70 -4.67
C ARG A 46 17.34 -4.68 -3.79
N LYS A 47 16.59 -3.57 -3.77
CA LYS A 47 15.35 -3.47 -3.00
C LYS A 47 14.28 -4.45 -3.45
N GLY A 48 14.21 -4.80 -4.72
CA GLY A 48 13.26 -5.78 -5.24
C GLY A 48 13.42 -7.18 -4.66
N ARG A 49 14.64 -7.57 -4.29
CA ARG A 49 14.92 -8.84 -3.62
C ARG A 49 14.56 -8.84 -2.12
N GLY A 50 14.24 -7.70 -1.54
CA GLY A 50 13.97 -7.54 -0.12
C GLY A 50 15.24 -7.57 0.72
N SER A 51 15.61 -8.70 1.29
CA SER A 51 16.81 -8.87 2.14
C SER A 51 16.90 -7.76 3.21
N ILE A 52 18.01 -7.02 3.28
CA ILE A 52 18.25 -5.94 4.24
C ILE A 52 17.29 -4.73 4.09
N PHE A 53 16.49 -4.67 3.02
CA PHE A 53 15.54 -3.58 2.74
C PHE A 53 14.09 -3.90 3.12
N THR A 54 13.83 -5.08 3.68
CA THR A 54 12.52 -5.46 4.21
C THR A 54 12.13 -4.57 5.39
N ALA A 55 10.82 -4.47 5.65
CA ALA A 55 10.32 -3.73 6.81
C ALA A 55 10.73 -4.42 8.12
N HIS A 56 11.11 -3.62 9.11
CA HIS A 56 11.39 -4.11 10.46
C HIS A 56 10.07 -4.20 11.24
N THR A 57 9.63 -5.41 11.55
CA THR A 57 8.32 -5.68 12.19
C THR A 57 8.43 -6.15 13.63
N ARG A 58 9.63 -6.42 14.14
CA ARG A 58 9.86 -6.95 15.50
C ARG A 58 9.20 -6.11 16.61
N LEU A 59 9.17 -4.80 16.45
CA LEU A 59 8.61 -3.87 17.45
C LEU A 59 7.14 -3.52 17.19
N ASN A 60 6.52 -4.05 16.13
CA ASN A 60 5.12 -3.80 15.84
C ASN A 60 4.25 -4.44 16.92
N LYS A 61 3.18 -3.74 17.30
CA LYS A 61 2.29 -4.18 18.39
C LYS A 61 1.23 -5.16 17.92
N ALA A 62 0.57 -4.86 16.81
CA ALA A 62 -0.46 -5.73 16.23
C ALA A 62 -0.76 -5.34 14.77
N PRO A 63 -1.37 -6.23 13.97
CA PRO A 63 -1.95 -5.86 12.69
C PRO A 63 -3.13 -4.92 12.91
N ALA A 64 -3.07 -3.73 12.30
CA ALA A 64 -4.15 -2.75 12.39
C ALA A 64 -5.15 -3.02 11.26
N GLN A 65 -6.30 -3.58 11.58
CA GLN A 65 -7.31 -3.97 10.59
C GLN A 65 -8.70 -4.07 11.25
N PHE A 66 -9.77 -3.95 10.46
CA PHE A 66 -11.12 -4.16 10.96
C PHE A 66 -11.32 -5.62 11.41
N ARG A 67 -12.37 -5.84 12.22
CA ARG A 67 -12.80 -7.21 12.53
C ARG A 67 -13.25 -7.93 11.25
N THR A 68 -13.27 -9.24 11.29
CA THR A 68 -13.87 -10.05 10.22
C THR A 68 -15.35 -9.69 10.09
N LEU A 69 -15.81 -9.56 8.85
CA LEU A 69 -17.20 -9.24 8.56
C LEU A 69 -18.09 -10.44 8.87
N ASP A 70 -18.89 -10.34 9.92
CA ASP A 70 -19.84 -11.35 10.36
C ASP A 70 -21.30 -10.98 10.04
N PHE A 71 -22.25 -11.86 10.37
CA PHE A 71 -23.67 -11.64 10.14
C PHE A 71 -24.20 -10.44 10.93
N ALA A 72 -23.79 -10.31 12.20
CA ALA A 72 -24.23 -9.21 13.06
C ALA A 72 -23.83 -7.84 12.51
N GLU A 73 -22.62 -7.73 11.96
CA GLU A 73 -22.13 -6.50 11.36
C GLU A 73 -22.79 -6.17 10.01
N ARG A 74 -23.16 -7.21 9.22
CA ARG A 74 -23.86 -7.02 7.94
C ARG A 74 -25.31 -6.54 8.11
N HIS A 75 -26.00 -7.01 9.10
CA HIS A 75 -27.45 -6.79 9.27
C HIS A 75 -27.83 -5.87 10.44
N GLY A 76 -26.95 -5.72 11.40
CA GLY A 76 -27.15 -4.90 12.58
C GLY A 76 -25.89 -4.12 12.95
N TYR A 77 -25.44 -4.30 14.18
CA TYR A 77 -24.17 -3.76 14.65
C TYR A 77 -23.59 -4.62 15.79
N THR A 78 -22.29 -4.50 16.00
CA THR A 78 -21.60 -5.07 17.15
C THR A 78 -20.95 -3.95 17.95
N ARG A 79 -21.16 -3.93 19.27
CA ARG A 79 -20.58 -2.94 20.17
C ARG A 79 -19.24 -3.41 20.71
N GLY A 80 -18.23 -2.55 20.64
CA GLY A 80 -16.94 -2.71 21.30
C GLY A 80 -16.62 -1.53 22.21
N VAL A 81 -15.62 -1.70 23.07
CA VAL A 81 -15.12 -0.67 23.99
C VAL A 81 -13.64 -0.45 23.72
N VAL A 82 -13.23 0.81 23.55
CA VAL A 82 -11.82 1.19 23.45
C VAL A 82 -11.15 1.01 24.81
N LYS A 83 -10.26 0.04 24.92
CA LYS A 83 -9.53 -0.24 26.16
C LYS A 83 -8.27 0.58 26.32
N GLU A 84 -7.54 0.74 25.23
CA GLU A 84 -6.22 1.35 25.25
C GLU A 84 -5.90 1.99 23.90
N ILE A 85 -5.21 3.12 23.91
CA ILE A 85 -4.60 3.74 22.72
C ILE A 85 -3.08 3.57 22.85
N ILE A 86 -2.47 2.91 21.85
CA ILE A 86 -1.06 2.52 21.89
C ILE A 86 -0.28 3.11 20.74
N HIS A 87 1.02 3.34 20.95
CA HIS A 87 1.93 3.69 19.87
C HIS A 87 2.50 2.43 19.21
N ASP A 88 2.39 2.36 17.88
CA ASP A 88 2.97 1.30 17.07
C ASP A 88 4.29 1.76 16.44
N ALA A 89 5.37 1.01 16.68
CA ALA A 89 6.69 1.38 16.20
C ALA A 89 6.72 1.42 14.65
N GLY A 90 7.28 2.53 14.12
CA GLY A 90 7.34 2.73 12.67
C GLY A 90 6.05 3.25 12.02
N ARG A 91 4.97 3.42 12.78
CA ARG A 91 3.70 4.00 12.34
C ARG A 91 3.50 5.39 12.93
N GLY A 92 3.01 6.33 12.12
CA GLY A 92 2.67 7.68 12.61
C GLY A 92 1.32 7.73 13.33
N ALA A 93 0.35 6.95 12.86
CA ALA A 93 -0.97 6.85 13.47
C ALA A 93 -0.94 6.00 14.75
N PRO A 94 -1.58 6.41 15.85
CA PRO A 94 -1.79 5.56 17.01
C PRO A 94 -2.76 4.42 16.69
N LEU A 95 -2.72 3.37 17.48
CA LEU A 95 -3.64 2.24 17.38
C LEU A 95 -4.56 2.20 18.60
N ALA A 96 -5.83 1.86 18.38
CA ALA A 96 -6.82 1.63 19.42
C ALA A 96 -7.08 0.13 19.58
N LYS A 97 -6.90 -0.39 20.78
CA LYS A 97 -7.35 -1.74 21.15
C LYS A 97 -8.81 -1.68 21.54
N VAL A 98 -9.65 -2.32 20.77
CA VAL A 98 -11.11 -2.36 20.99
C VAL A 98 -11.52 -3.77 21.33
N GLN A 99 -12.20 -3.92 22.45
CA GLN A 99 -12.67 -5.19 22.97
C GLN A 99 -14.13 -5.40 22.60
N PHE A 100 -14.40 -6.49 21.89
CA PHE A 100 -15.74 -6.93 21.49
C PHE A 100 -16.12 -8.22 22.20
N ARG A 101 -17.43 -8.46 22.39
CA ARG A 101 -17.95 -9.77 22.76
C ARG A 101 -17.88 -10.69 21.54
N HIS A 102 -17.39 -11.91 21.73
CA HIS A 102 -17.42 -12.90 20.66
C HIS A 102 -18.88 -13.30 20.36
N PRO A 103 -19.31 -13.36 19.08
CA PRO A 103 -20.72 -13.60 18.76
C PRO A 103 -21.23 -14.98 19.19
N TYR A 104 -20.39 -16.02 19.18
CA TYR A 104 -20.79 -17.41 19.43
C TYR A 104 -20.19 -18.02 20.69
N LYS A 105 -19.15 -17.43 21.26
CA LYS A 105 -18.45 -17.99 22.45
C LYS A 105 -18.50 -16.99 23.59
N PHE A 106 -18.56 -17.50 24.80
CA PHE A 106 -18.59 -16.69 26.04
C PHE A 106 -17.17 -16.14 26.36
N LYS A 107 -16.63 -15.36 25.44
CA LYS A 107 -15.32 -14.69 25.60
C LYS A 107 -15.28 -13.31 24.96
N MET A 108 -14.35 -12.50 25.42
CA MET A 108 -14.04 -11.21 24.82
C MET A 108 -12.90 -11.36 23.79
N VAL A 109 -13.00 -10.64 22.67
CA VAL A 109 -12.00 -10.60 21.61
C VAL A 109 -11.50 -9.17 21.48
N THR A 110 -10.19 -8.98 21.51
CA THR A 110 -9.57 -7.68 21.32
C THR A 110 -9.07 -7.54 19.89
N GLU A 111 -9.60 -6.56 19.17
CA GLU A 111 -9.18 -6.18 17.82
C GLU A 111 -8.40 -4.88 17.89
N THR A 112 -7.49 -4.67 16.94
CA THR A 112 -6.65 -3.47 16.92
C THR A 112 -6.96 -2.64 15.67
N PHE A 113 -7.47 -1.44 15.88
CA PHE A 113 -7.84 -0.50 14.82
C PHE A 113 -6.85 0.65 14.73
N ILE A 114 -6.80 1.32 13.59
CA ILE A 114 -6.16 2.62 13.48
C ILE A 114 -7.06 3.62 14.22
N ALA A 115 -6.50 4.34 15.18
CA ALA A 115 -7.26 5.32 15.95
C ALA A 115 -7.55 6.57 15.11
N ASN A 116 -8.79 7.02 15.12
CA ASN A 116 -9.19 8.30 14.57
C ASN A 116 -9.03 9.41 15.60
N GLU A 117 -8.90 10.63 15.13
CA GLU A 117 -8.82 11.81 15.97
C GLU A 117 -10.14 12.00 16.73
N GLY A 118 -10.04 12.29 18.03
CA GLY A 118 -11.19 12.38 18.93
C GLY A 118 -11.63 11.07 19.57
N MET A 119 -11.01 9.93 19.23
CA MET A 119 -11.24 8.67 19.97
C MET A 119 -10.54 8.70 21.33
N TYR A 120 -11.18 8.11 22.34
CA TYR A 120 -10.66 8.04 23.73
C TYR A 120 -10.90 6.66 24.35
N THR A 121 -10.17 6.38 25.40
CA THR A 121 -10.33 5.14 26.21
C THR A 121 -11.69 5.13 26.92
N GLY A 122 -12.37 4.00 26.93
CA GLY A 122 -13.73 3.87 27.45
C GLY A 122 -14.83 4.17 26.43
N GLN A 123 -14.52 4.77 25.30
CA GLN A 123 -15.49 5.03 24.22
C GLN A 123 -16.08 3.73 23.69
N PHE A 124 -17.41 3.73 23.47
CA PHE A 124 -18.09 2.68 22.74
C PHE A 124 -17.93 2.88 21.23
N ILE A 125 -17.54 1.82 20.53
CA ILE A 125 -17.44 1.76 19.09
C ILE A 125 -18.47 0.79 18.55
N TYR A 126 -19.22 1.22 17.58
CA TYR A 126 -20.22 0.41 16.89
C TYR A 126 -19.74 0.07 15.50
N ALA A 127 -19.74 -1.21 15.16
CA ALA A 127 -19.39 -1.71 13.84
C ALA A 127 -20.59 -2.40 13.22
N GLY A 128 -21.10 -1.89 12.11
CA GLY A 128 -22.22 -2.49 11.40
C GLY A 128 -23.08 -1.51 10.61
N LYS A 129 -24.04 -2.08 9.89
CA LYS A 129 -24.92 -1.34 8.97
C LYS A 129 -25.76 -0.27 9.70
N ASN A 130 -26.21 -0.58 10.91
CA ASN A 130 -27.09 0.28 11.72
C ASN A 130 -26.33 1.10 12.78
N ALA A 131 -25.01 1.23 12.65
CA ALA A 131 -24.24 2.08 13.54
C ALA A 131 -24.53 3.57 13.27
N ALA A 132 -24.48 4.38 14.33
CA ALA A 132 -24.64 5.83 14.19
C ALA A 132 -23.41 6.47 13.52
N LEU A 133 -23.60 7.63 12.87
CA LEU A 133 -22.54 8.41 12.25
C LEU A 133 -21.75 9.19 13.31
N THR A 134 -20.94 8.49 14.09
CA THR A 134 -20.06 9.08 15.12
C THR A 134 -18.61 8.67 14.89
N ILE A 135 -17.67 9.51 15.34
CA ILE A 135 -16.23 9.27 15.14
C ILE A 135 -15.83 7.93 15.76
N GLY A 136 -15.14 7.11 14.96
CA GLY A 136 -14.66 5.80 15.36
C GLY A 136 -15.59 4.64 15.02
N ASN A 137 -16.84 4.90 14.66
CA ASN A 137 -17.75 3.85 14.21
C ASN A 137 -17.40 3.36 12.80
N ILE A 138 -17.68 2.09 12.56
CA ILE A 138 -17.38 1.40 11.30
C ILE A 138 -18.71 1.09 10.60
N LEU A 139 -18.89 1.66 9.40
CA LEU A 139 -20.09 1.50 8.61
C LEU A 139 -19.77 1.04 7.19
N PRO A 140 -20.70 0.34 6.52
CA PRO A 140 -20.62 0.16 5.08
C PRO A 140 -20.82 1.49 4.35
N LEU A 141 -20.17 1.67 3.23
CA LEU A 141 -20.20 2.93 2.47
C LEU A 141 -21.62 3.32 2.05
N ALA A 142 -22.49 2.34 1.78
CA ALA A 142 -23.89 2.60 1.44
C ALA A 142 -24.68 3.37 2.52
N SER A 143 -24.28 3.24 3.78
CA SER A 143 -24.96 3.90 4.92
C SER A 143 -24.39 5.28 5.25
N LEU A 144 -23.37 5.74 4.52
CA LEU A 144 -22.71 7.01 4.78
C LEU A 144 -23.26 8.10 3.86
N PRO A 145 -23.62 9.29 4.37
CA PRO A 145 -23.97 10.43 3.54
C PRO A 145 -22.82 10.86 2.62
N GLU A 146 -23.15 11.45 1.50
CA GLU A 146 -22.17 12.11 0.63
C GLU A 146 -21.45 13.24 1.37
N GLY A 147 -20.19 13.46 1.07
CA GLY A 147 -19.34 14.41 1.79
C GLY A 147 -18.73 13.88 3.09
N THR A 148 -19.16 12.71 3.59
CA THR A 148 -18.63 12.16 4.84
C THR A 148 -17.14 11.88 4.74
N VAL A 149 -16.41 12.26 5.81
CA VAL A 149 -14.99 12.01 5.98
C VAL A 149 -14.79 10.70 6.73
N ILE A 150 -14.06 9.78 6.11
CA ILE A 150 -13.83 8.43 6.61
C ILE A 150 -12.35 8.04 6.51
N SER A 151 -11.94 7.04 7.25
CA SER A 151 -10.58 6.50 7.26
C SER A 151 -10.58 4.98 7.16
N ASN A 152 -9.41 4.40 6.91
CA ASN A 152 -9.19 2.95 6.84
C ASN A 152 -10.21 2.21 5.97
N VAL A 153 -10.53 2.76 4.79
CA VAL A 153 -11.58 2.26 3.90
C VAL A 153 -11.14 0.97 3.22
N GLU A 154 -12.04 0.01 3.13
CA GLU A 154 -11.82 -1.23 2.37
C GLU A 154 -11.79 -0.95 0.87
N GLU A 155 -10.84 -1.54 0.17
CA GLU A 155 -10.78 -1.53 -1.29
C GLU A 155 -11.70 -2.60 -1.89
N LYS A 156 -11.68 -3.78 -1.28
CA LYS A 156 -12.60 -4.87 -1.56
C LYS A 156 -13.40 -5.16 -0.30
N SER A 157 -14.67 -5.46 -0.43
CA SER A 157 -15.51 -5.81 0.72
C SER A 157 -14.90 -6.98 1.52
N GLY A 158 -14.65 -6.78 2.81
CA GLY A 158 -14.06 -7.77 3.71
C GLY A 158 -12.52 -7.80 3.74
N ASP A 159 -11.81 -6.89 3.06
CA ASP A 159 -10.34 -6.81 3.12
C ASP A 159 -9.79 -6.17 4.40
N ARG A 160 -10.68 -5.74 5.31
CA ARG A 160 -10.38 -5.22 6.64
C ARG A 160 -9.65 -3.87 6.64
N GLY A 161 -9.64 -3.15 5.52
CA GLY A 161 -9.14 -1.78 5.38
C GLY A 161 -7.80 -1.62 4.67
N ALA A 162 -7.80 -0.83 3.62
CA ALA A 162 -6.65 -0.59 2.75
C ALA A 162 -6.35 0.90 2.49
N LEU A 163 -7.36 1.75 2.37
CA LEU A 163 -7.24 3.15 1.93
C LEU A 163 -7.36 4.13 3.11
N GLY A 164 -6.66 5.27 3.04
CA GLY A 164 -6.75 6.32 4.06
C GLY A 164 -6.26 5.89 5.46
N ARG A 165 -5.10 5.27 5.55
CA ARG A 165 -4.57 4.66 6.79
C ARG A 165 -3.43 5.41 7.45
N THR A 166 -2.88 6.40 6.78
CA THR A 166 -1.72 7.15 7.28
C THR A 166 -2.17 8.28 8.20
N SER A 167 -1.35 8.63 9.20
CA SER A 167 -1.64 9.70 10.16
C SER A 167 -2.08 11.00 9.48
N GLY A 168 -3.18 11.58 9.95
CA GLY A 168 -3.77 12.79 9.41
C GLY A 168 -4.51 12.64 8.09
N ASN A 169 -4.53 11.46 7.49
CA ASN A 169 -5.20 11.21 6.21
C ASN A 169 -6.66 10.77 6.41
N TYR A 170 -7.44 11.04 5.37
CA TYR A 170 -8.84 10.65 5.28
C TYR A 170 -9.23 10.42 3.82
N VAL A 171 -10.39 9.87 3.64
CA VAL A 171 -11.05 9.63 2.35
C VAL A 171 -12.43 10.31 2.42
N THR A 172 -12.85 10.99 1.36
CA THR A 172 -14.17 11.62 1.30
C THR A 172 -15.10 10.81 0.40
N VAL A 173 -16.31 10.55 0.83
CA VAL A 173 -17.39 10.00 0.00
C VAL A 173 -17.86 11.10 -0.94
N ILE A 174 -17.80 10.86 -2.25
CA ILE A 174 -18.23 11.84 -3.26
C ILE A 174 -19.70 11.63 -3.61
N GLY A 175 -20.08 10.38 -3.82
CA GLY A 175 -21.44 10.05 -4.23
C GLY A 175 -21.67 8.56 -4.35
N HIS A 176 -22.92 8.16 -4.36
CA HIS A 176 -23.35 6.79 -4.48
C HIS A 176 -24.02 6.55 -5.84
N ASN A 177 -23.78 5.36 -6.40
CA ASN A 177 -24.57 4.83 -7.50
C ASN A 177 -25.32 3.59 -7.00
N PRO A 178 -26.60 3.72 -6.65
CA PRO A 178 -27.38 2.62 -6.10
C PRO A 178 -27.63 1.50 -7.14
N GLU A 179 -27.77 1.85 -8.41
CA GLU A 179 -28.02 0.88 -9.49
C GLU A 179 -26.87 -0.12 -9.65
N ASP A 180 -25.63 0.39 -9.66
CA ASP A 180 -24.43 -0.45 -9.75
C ASP A 180 -23.96 -1.02 -8.41
N GLY A 181 -24.53 -0.59 -7.28
CA GLY A 181 -24.07 -0.94 -5.95
C GLY A 181 -22.64 -0.44 -5.64
N LYS A 182 -22.29 0.76 -6.15
CA LYS A 182 -20.95 1.34 -6.05
C LYS A 182 -20.96 2.73 -5.42
N THR A 183 -19.89 3.05 -4.72
CA THR A 183 -19.62 4.38 -4.14
C THR A 183 -18.36 4.97 -4.74
N ARG A 184 -18.41 6.23 -5.13
CA ARG A 184 -17.24 7.00 -5.58
C ARG A 184 -16.62 7.72 -4.38
N ILE A 185 -15.33 7.53 -4.18
CA ILE A 185 -14.56 8.11 -3.09
C ILE A 185 -13.38 8.93 -3.62
N LYS A 186 -12.99 9.98 -2.87
CA LYS A 186 -11.79 10.80 -3.13
C LYS A 186 -10.70 10.40 -2.15
N LEU A 187 -9.57 9.98 -2.68
CA LEU A 187 -8.39 9.60 -1.89
C LEU A 187 -7.58 10.84 -1.47
N PRO A 188 -6.67 10.71 -0.47
CA PRO A 188 -5.80 11.82 -0.03
C PRO A 188 -4.92 12.39 -1.14
N SER A 189 -4.59 11.61 -2.17
CA SER A 189 -3.85 12.06 -3.35
C SER A 189 -4.67 12.93 -4.31
N GLY A 190 -5.99 13.06 -4.08
CA GLY A 190 -6.94 13.71 -4.98
C GLY A 190 -7.56 12.76 -6.02
N ALA A 191 -6.99 11.57 -6.20
CA ALA A 191 -7.53 10.59 -7.14
C ALA A 191 -8.92 10.11 -6.71
N LYS A 192 -9.83 9.97 -7.65
CA LYS A 192 -11.17 9.41 -7.45
C LYS A 192 -11.13 7.90 -7.69
N LYS A 193 -11.73 7.12 -6.81
CA LYS A 193 -11.82 5.67 -6.92
C LYS A 193 -13.26 5.20 -6.71
N VAL A 194 -13.65 4.17 -7.43
CA VAL A 194 -14.96 3.52 -7.28
C VAL A 194 -14.76 2.22 -6.50
N VAL A 195 -15.54 2.02 -5.45
CA VAL A 195 -15.54 0.84 -4.59
C VAL A 195 -16.97 0.32 -4.41
N LYS A 196 -17.12 -0.93 -3.96
CA LYS A 196 -18.44 -1.50 -3.69
C LYS A 196 -19.11 -0.82 -2.49
N ASN A 197 -20.41 -0.64 -2.52
CA ASN A 197 -21.23 -0.08 -1.42
C ASN A 197 -21.10 -0.88 -0.11
N THR A 198 -20.83 -2.19 -0.21
CA THR A 198 -20.64 -3.08 0.94
C THR A 198 -19.25 -2.95 1.59
N ALA A 199 -18.31 -2.23 0.98
CA ALA A 199 -17.01 -1.94 1.59
C ALA A 199 -17.20 -1.06 2.83
N ARG A 200 -16.41 -1.29 3.88
CA ARG A 200 -16.52 -0.59 5.16
C ARG A 200 -15.52 0.55 5.25
N GLY A 201 -15.86 1.55 6.04
CA GLY A 201 -14.97 2.64 6.43
C GLY A 201 -15.21 3.05 7.88
N MET A 202 -14.22 3.62 8.53
CA MET A 202 -14.33 4.19 9.87
C MET A 202 -14.57 5.69 9.77
N VAL A 203 -15.55 6.20 10.48
CA VAL A 203 -15.90 7.63 10.47
C VAL A 203 -14.81 8.45 11.14
N GLY A 204 -14.35 9.49 10.47
CA GLY A 204 -13.37 10.45 10.98
C GLY A 204 -12.01 10.40 10.28
N ILE A 205 -11.10 11.23 10.75
CA ILE A 205 -9.73 11.43 10.24
C ILE A 205 -8.78 10.59 11.09
N VAL A 206 -7.77 9.99 10.47
CA VAL A 206 -6.73 9.24 11.22
C VAL A 206 -5.98 10.19 12.16
N ALA A 207 -5.83 9.83 13.41
CA ALA A 207 -5.11 10.60 14.41
C ALA A 207 -3.61 10.76 14.06
N GLY A 208 -2.97 11.76 14.64
CA GLY A 208 -1.53 12.04 14.44
C GLY A 208 -1.25 12.87 13.19
N GLY A 209 -2.20 13.69 12.75
CA GLY A 209 -1.99 14.73 11.74
C GLY A 209 -0.96 15.78 12.19
N GLY A 210 -0.36 16.51 11.24
CA GLY A 210 0.67 17.53 11.53
C GLY A 210 2.03 16.98 11.99
N ARG A 211 2.18 15.67 12.13
CA ARG A 211 3.44 15.03 12.58
C ARG A 211 4.65 15.40 11.73
N THR A 212 4.46 15.68 10.45
CA THR A 212 5.53 16.05 9.52
C THR A 212 5.87 17.54 9.53
N ASP A 213 5.07 18.37 10.18
CA ASP A 213 5.27 19.83 10.22
C ASP A 213 6.50 20.20 11.06
N LYS A 214 6.81 19.40 12.07
CA LYS A 214 8.02 19.56 12.87
C LYS A 214 9.24 18.99 12.14
N PRO A 215 10.27 19.81 11.84
CA PRO A 215 11.49 19.32 11.20
C PRO A 215 12.30 18.42 12.12
N LEU A 216 13.07 17.51 11.56
CA LEU A 216 13.89 16.58 12.34
C LEU A 216 15.10 17.23 12.99
N LEU A 217 15.60 18.33 12.44
CA LEU A 217 16.74 19.15 12.85
C LEU A 217 18.09 18.45 12.89
N LYS A 218 18.18 17.18 13.26
CA LYS A 218 19.46 16.46 13.40
C LYS A 218 19.41 15.03 12.85
N ALA A 219 20.57 14.57 12.39
CA ALA A 219 20.75 13.24 11.78
C ALA A 219 20.37 12.09 12.73
N SER A 220 20.62 12.21 14.04
CA SER A 220 20.25 11.17 15.00
C SER A 220 18.74 10.90 15.04
N ARG A 221 17.90 11.94 14.94
CA ARG A 221 16.45 11.77 14.86
C ARG A 221 16.03 11.03 13.58
N ALA A 222 16.67 11.34 12.45
CA ALA A 222 16.44 10.61 11.21
C ALA A 222 16.87 9.13 11.32
N LYS A 223 18.05 8.86 11.91
CA LYS A 223 18.54 7.51 12.17
C LYS A 223 17.51 6.68 12.95
N HIS A 224 17.05 7.18 14.09
CA HIS A 224 16.08 6.48 14.93
C HIS A 224 14.71 6.30 14.24
N LYS A 225 14.23 7.32 13.51
CA LYS A 225 12.99 7.24 12.72
C LYS A 225 13.04 6.11 11.69
N PHE A 226 14.15 5.95 10.98
CA PHE A 226 14.26 4.93 9.91
C PHE A 226 14.66 3.56 10.44
N ALA A 227 15.38 3.46 11.56
CA ALA A 227 15.78 2.20 12.18
C ALA A 227 14.59 1.30 12.52
N VAL A 228 13.47 1.87 12.98
CA VAL A 228 12.25 1.11 13.31
C VAL A 228 11.39 0.77 12.11
N LYS A 229 11.65 1.35 10.94
CA LYS A 229 10.84 1.13 9.73
C LYS A 229 11.50 0.15 8.77
N ARG A 230 12.61 0.55 8.19
CA ARG A 230 13.42 -0.20 7.23
C ARG A 230 14.75 0.48 7.00
N ASN A 231 15.68 -0.25 6.40
CA ASN A 231 16.98 0.29 5.98
C ASN A 231 16.81 1.19 4.74
N SER A 232 16.54 2.47 4.92
CA SER A 232 16.36 3.46 3.85
C SER A 232 17.15 4.74 4.05
N TRP A 233 17.89 4.87 5.14
CA TRP A 233 18.66 6.04 5.50
C TRP A 233 20.05 5.62 6.06
N PRO A 234 21.15 6.38 5.79
CA PRO A 234 21.25 7.55 4.93
C PRO A 234 21.07 7.20 3.42
N LYS A 235 20.70 8.22 2.62
CA LYS A 235 20.60 8.10 1.16
C LYS A 235 21.81 8.74 0.52
N THR A 236 22.68 7.95 -0.08
CA THR A 236 23.79 8.44 -0.89
C THR A 236 23.25 8.90 -2.23
N ARG A 237 23.67 10.09 -2.69
CA ARG A 237 23.33 10.63 -4.01
C ARG A 237 24.04 9.83 -5.09
N GLY A 238 23.37 9.51 -6.19
CA GLY A 238 23.97 8.79 -7.32
C GLY A 238 25.16 9.52 -7.93
N VAL A 239 25.11 10.86 -7.97
CA VAL A 239 26.21 11.72 -8.48
C VAL A 239 27.49 11.66 -7.63
N ALA A 240 27.39 11.22 -6.39
CA ALA A 240 28.55 11.06 -5.48
C ALA A 240 29.20 9.66 -5.58
N MET A 241 28.65 8.80 -6.43
CA MET A 241 29.14 7.44 -6.68
C MET A 241 30.00 7.37 -7.92
N ASN A 242 30.69 6.24 -8.09
CA ASN A 242 31.44 5.94 -9.32
C ASN A 242 30.49 5.55 -10.46
N PRO A 243 30.92 5.66 -11.73
CA PRO A 243 30.09 5.28 -12.89
C PRO A 243 29.61 3.84 -12.86
N VAL A 244 30.40 2.94 -12.28
CA VAL A 244 30.07 1.52 -12.13
C VAL A 244 28.92 1.27 -11.13
N ASP A 245 28.73 2.17 -10.15
CA ASP A 245 27.77 2.01 -9.07
C ASP A 245 26.42 2.68 -9.33
N HIS A 246 26.41 3.69 -10.23
CA HIS A 246 25.17 4.42 -10.53
C HIS A 246 25.25 5.12 -11.91
N PRO A 247 24.13 5.17 -12.69
CA PRO A 247 24.08 5.85 -13.98
C PRO A 247 24.40 7.36 -13.94
N HIS A 248 24.29 7.99 -12.75
CA HIS A 248 24.62 9.41 -12.53
C HIS A 248 26.02 9.62 -11.95
N GLY A 249 26.77 8.55 -11.77
CA GLY A 249 28.11 8.62 -11.16
C GLY A 249 29.19 9.02 -12.15
N GLY A 250 30.33 9.42 -11.58
CA GLY A 250 31.52 9.78 -12.32
C GLY A 250 31.63 11.26 -12.69
N GLY A 251 32.70 11.61 -13.39
CA GLY A 251 33.03 12.97 -13.79
C GLY A 251 33.87 13.72 -12.76
N ASN A 252 34.47 14.86 -13.21
CA ASN A 252 35.27 15.71 -12.32
C ASN A 252 34.41 16.53 -11.35
N HIS A 253 33.15 16.76 -11.69
CA HIS A 253 32.18 17.48 -10.87
C HIS A 253 30.91 16.64 -10.66
N GLN A 254 30.25 16.85 -9.53
CA GLN A 254 29.01 16.14 -9.22
C GLN A 254 27.82 16.71 -10.00
N HIS A 255 27.58 16.17 -11.19
CA HIS A 255 26.43 16.52 -12.05
C HIS A 255 25.93 15.26 -12.79
N ILE A 256 24.70 15.31 -13.30
CA ILE A 256 24.14 14.17 -14.05
C ILE A 256 24.70 14.10 -15.46
N GLY A 257 24.95 15.27 -16.12
CA GLY A 257 25.50 15.40 -17.45
C GLY A 257 24.60 14.96 -18.60
N LYS A 258 23.37 14.49 -18.28
CA LYS A 258 22.36 14.04 -19.23
C LYS A 258 20.96 14.32 -18.64
N ALA A 259 19.91 14.10 -19.44
CA ALA A 259 18.53 14.28 -18.97
C ALA A 259 18.26 13.41 -17.73
N SER A 260 17.71 14.02 -16.67
CA SER A 260 17.33 13.30 -15.44
C SER A 260 16.01 12.55 -15.59
N THR A 261 15.19 12.90 -16.58
CA THR A 261 13.94 12.19 -16.91
C THR A 261 14.24 10.90 -17.65
N ILE A 262 13.52 9.83 -17.31
CA ILE A 262 13.69 8.52 -17.94
C ILE A 262 12.35 7.85 -18.21
N SER A 263 12.30 7.07 -19.29
CA SER A 263 11.11 6.32 -19.67
C SER A 263 10.70 5.30 -18.59
N ARG A 264 9.41 5.05 -18.49
CA ARG A 264 8.88 3.94 -17.65
C ARG A 264 9.37 2.58 -18.12
N TYR A 265 9.65 2.43 -19.40
CA TYR A 265 10.08 1.18 -20.05
C TYR A 265 11.61 1.02 -20.13
N ALA A 266 12.38 1.95 -19.55
CA ALA A 266 13.82 1.80 -19.46
C ALA A 266 14.21 0.52 -18.72
N THR A 267 15.35 -0.08 -19.11
CA THR A 267 15.85 -1.33 -18.53
C THR A 267 16.23 -1.18 -17.07
N GLN A 268 16.24 -2.29 -16.34
CA GLN A 268 16.68 -2.32 -14.95
C GLN A 268 18.14 -1.88 -14.86
N GLY A 269 18.48 -1.09 -13.85
CA GLY A 269 19.82 -0.49 -13.71
C GLY A 269 19.97 0.85 -14.44
N GLN A 270 19.43 1.02 -15.64
CA GLN A 270 19.35 2.29 -16.34
C GLN A 270 18.24 3.19 -15.76
N LYS A 271 17.19 2.61 -15.22
CA LYS A 271 16.03 3.32 -14.66
C LYS A 271 16.39 4.03 -13.35
N ALA A 272 17.00 5.20 -13.45
CA ALA A 272 17.39 6.07 -12.34
C ALA A 272 17.04 7.52 -12.67
N GLY A 273 16.67 8.32 -11.68
CA GLY A 273 16.24 9.71 -11.85
C GLY A 273 14.72 9.87 -11.80
N LEU A 274 14.19 10.80 -12.58
CA LEU A 274 12.76 11.12 -12.65
C LEU A 274 12.04 10.16 -13.59
N ILE A 275 11.58 9.05 -13.08
CA ILE A 275 10.93 7.99 -13.86
C ILE A 275 9.55 8.45 -14.31
N ALA A 276 9.30 8.40 -15.61
CA ALA A 276 8.04 8.78 -16.24
C ALA A 276 7.52 10.16 -15.81
N ALA A 277 8.42 11.11 -15.58
CA ALA A 277 8.05 12.47 -15.21
C ALA A 277 7.26 13.13 -16.34
N ARG A 278 6.09 13.69 -16.03
CA ARG A 278 5.25 14.39 -17.01
C ARG A 278 5.78 15.78 -17.31
N ARG A 279 6.47 16.38 -16.34
CA ARG A 279 7.14 17.68 -16.43
C ARG A 279 8.22 17.81 -15.37
N THR A 280 9.12 18.78 -15.57
CA THR A 280 10.14 19.20 -14.61
C THR A 280 10.08 20.70 -14.38
N GLY A 281 10.84 21.21 -13.43
CA GLY A 281 10.92 22.61 -13.06
C GLY A 281 9.85 23.07 -12.08
N LEU A 282 9.92 24.35 -11.68
CA LEU A 282 8.99 24.96 -10.76
C LEU A 282 7.60 25.09 -11.38
N LEU A 283 6.58 24.62 -10.64
CA LEU A 283 5.19 24.77 -11.03
C LEU A 283 4.73 26.19 -10.69
N ARG A 284 4.37 26.97 -11.69
CA ARG A 284 3.73 28.26 -11.54
C ARG A 284 2.28 28.15 -12.02
N GLY A 285 1.33 28.67 -11.23
CA GLY A 285 -0.12 28.58 -11.49
C GLY A 285 -0.72 27.20 -11.16
N THR A 286 -2.02 27.08 -11.41
CA THR A 286 -2.79 25.87 -11.13
C THR A 286 -2.69 24.91 -12.31
N GLN A 287 -2.17 23.72 -12.13
CA GLN A 287 -2.35 22.64 -13.10
C GLN A 287 -3.70 21.96 -12.84
N LYS A 288 -4.60 22.04 -13.80
CA LYS A 288 -5.76 21.12 -13.83
C LYS A 288 -5.19 19.72 -14.11
N ILE A 289 -5.34 18.82 -13.13
CA ILE A 289 -5.13 17.38 -13.37
C ILE A 289 -6.24 17.00 -14.35
N LYS A 290 -5.88 16.61 -15.58
CA LYS A 290 -6.85 16.01 -16.51
C LYS A 290 -7.35 14.72 -15.85
N ASP A 291 -8.64 14.69 -15.53
CA ASP A 291 -9.37 13.52 -15.03
C ASP A 291 -9.40 12.40 -16.07
#